data_af71165911b1372f2339276f57771f88
#
_entry.id   af71165911b1372f2339276f57771f88
#
_cell.length_a   1.000
_cell.length_b   1.000
_cell.length_c   1.000
_cell.angle_alpha   90.00
_cell.angle_beta   90.00
_cell.angle_gamma   90.00
#
_symmetry.space_group_name_H-M   'P 1'
#
loop_
_entity.id
_entity.type
_entity.pdbx_description
1 polymer ?
#
loop_
_entity_poly.entity_id
_entity_poly.type
_entity_poly.pdbx_seq_one_letter_code
_entity_poly.pdbx_strand_id
1 'polypeptide(L)'
;TEHVPELPDRSLRFKATAGSIPITNSKGKVLAEMGYISYTLDGMQAGQRPVTFVLNGGPGASSAWLHLGSLGPWRIDMEKAAASPSAPALLIPNAETWLDFTDLVFIDPIGTGFSQIVTEGPGSSEEERDRRRAGRPGSREEGGPSYFWSLEGDIESISEFIEKWVYQNNRLASPKLYVGESYGGF
;
A
#
# COMPACT_ATOMS: atom_id res chain seq x y z
N THR A 1 10.16 -12.70 -1.52
CA THR A 1 11.47 -13.03 -0.93
C THR A 1 11.29 -13.53 0.50
N GLU A 2 12.13 -14.46 0.94
CA GLU A 2 12.14 -14.95 2.32
C GLU A 2 13.23 -14.25 3.12
N HIS A 3 12.94 -13.95 4.39
CA HIS A 3 13.82 -13.20 5.28
C HIS A 3 13.84 -13.84 6.68
N VAL A 4 15.00 -13.75 7.34
CA VAL A 4 15.18 -14.21 8.72
C VAL A 4 16.07 -13.20 9.46
N PRO A 5 15.56 -11.99 9.77
CA PRO A 5 16.34 -11.06 10.59
C PRO A 5 16.50 -11.58 12.02
N GLU A 6 17.69 -11.41 12.56
CA GLU A 6 17.97 -11.62 13.97
C GLU A 6 17.60 -10.37 14.77
N LEU A 7 16.74 -10.52 15.74
CA LEU A 7 16.36 -9.50 16.72
C LEU A 7 17.07 -9.79 18.05
N PRO A 8 17.14 -8.83 18.98
CA PRO A 8 17.89 -9.01 20.24
C PRO A 8 17.44 -10.21 21.08
N ASP A 9 16.15 -10.58 20.99
CA ASP A 9 15.51 -11.62 21.82
C ASP A 9 14.91 -12.76 21.02
N ARG A 10 14.85 -12.65 19.68
CA ARG A 10 14.22 -13.62 18.79
C ARG A 10 14.67 -13.47 17.33
N SER A 11 14.40 -14.49 16.53
CA SER A 11 14.44 -14.39 15.07
C SER A 11 13.03 -14.47 14.49
N LEU A 12 12.75 -13.71 13.42
CA LEU A 12 11.49 -13.75 12.70
C LEU A 12 11.71 -14.29 11.30
N ARG A 13 11.11 -15.45 11.00
CA ARG A 13 11.10 -15.94 9.62
C ARG A 13 9.82 -15.50 8.94
N PHE A 14 9.93 -14.77 7.83
CA PHE A 14 8.78 -14.27 7.10
C PHE A 14 9.03 -14.18 5.60
N LYS A 15 7.93 -14.12 4.86
CA LYS A 15 7.90 -13.83 3.43
C LYS A 15 7.54 -12.37 3.21
N ALA A 16 8.37 -11.64 2.46
CA ALA A 16 8.05 -10.32 1.93
C ALA A 16 7.57 -10.43 0.49
N THR A 17 6.46 -9.77 0.18
CA THR A 17 5.88 -9.72 -1.17
C THR A 17 5.61 -8.28 -1.56
N ALA A 18 6.17 -7.85 -2.69
CA ALA A 18 5.78 -6.62 -3.37
C ALA A 18 4.89 -6.99 -4.56
N GLY A 19 3.82 -6.23 -4.75
CA GLY A 19 2.87 -6.49 -5.83
C GLY A 19 1.95 -5.31 -6.09
N SER A 20 1.05 -5.49 -7.05
CA SER A 20 -0.06 -4.57 -7.30
C SER A 20 -1.38 -5.32 -7.43
N ILE A 21 -2.48 -4.61 -7.19
CA ILE A 21 -3.84 -5.09 -7.41
C ILE A 21 -4.54 -4.11 -8.36
N PRO A 22 -5.10 -4.61 -9.48
CA PRO A 22 -5.84 -3.77 -10.39
C PRO A 22 -7.14 -3.28 -9.75
N ILE A 23 -7.37 -1.97 -9.80
CA ILE A 23 -8.63 -1.32 -9.43
C ILE A 23 -9.45 -1.13 -10.70
N THR A 24 -10.70 -1.55 -10.64
CA THR A 24 -11.56 -1.66 -11.83
C THR A 24 -12.82 -0.82 -11.69
N ASN A 25 -13.40 -0.41 -12.80
CA ASN A 25 -14.74 0.18 -12.80
C ASN A 25 -15.83 -0.90 -12.84
N SER A 26 -17.09 -0.48 -12.76
CA SER A 26 -18.29 -1.34 -12.83
C SER A 26 -18.38 -2.20 -14.10
N LYS A 27 -17.63 -1.86 -15.16
CA LYS A 27 -17.55 -2.62 -16.42
C LYS A 27 -16.35 -3.56 -16.49
N GLY A 28 -15.57 -3.67 -15.41
CA GLY A 28 -14.36 -4.51 -15.33
C GLY A 28 -13.12 -3.93 -16.03
N LYS A 29 -13.16 -2.66 -16.47
CA LYS A 29 -11.99 -1.98 -17.03
C LYS A 29 -11.04 -1.58 -15.92
N VAL A 30 -9.75 -1.91 -16.05
CA VAL A 30 -8.71 -1.49 -15.11
C VAL A 30 -8.50 0.02 -15.23
N LEU A 31 -8.60 0.71 -14.11
CA LEU A 31 -8.44 2.15 -13.98
C LEU A 31 -7.11 2.54 -13.35
N ALA A 32 -6.62 1.70 -12.44
CA ALA A 32 -5.37 1.91 -11.72
C ALA A 32 -4.77 0.58 -11.27
N GLU A 33 -3.47 0.61 -10.97
CA GLU A 33 -2.75 -0.45 -10.28
C GLU A 33 -2.35 0.06 -8.89
N MET A 34 -2.88 -0.55 -7.84
CA MET A 34 -2.58 -0.16 -6.47
C MET A 34 -1.46 -1.04 -5.91
N GLY A 35 -0.29 -0.41 -5.69
CA GLY A 35 0.91 -1.06 -5.18
C GLY A 35 0.83 -1.38 -3.69
N TYR A 36 1.48 -2.47 -3.29
CA TYR A 36 1.59 -2.84 -1.88
C TYR A 36 2.87 -3.60 -1.57
N ILE A 37 3.24 -3.58 -0.29
CA ILE A 37 4.23 -4.49 0.29
C ILE A 37 3.57 -5.24 1.45
N SER A 38 3.69 -6.56 1.45
CA SER A 38 3.16 -7.39 2.55
C SER A 38 4.22 -8.27 3.18
N TYR A 39 4.04 -8.52 4.47
CA TYR A 39 4.87 -9.40 5.28
C TYR A 39 3.98 -10.44 5.93
N THR A 40 4.29 -11.71 5.69
CA THR A 40 3.56 -12.85 6.26
C THR A 40 4.51 -13.73 7.05
N LEU A 41 4.21 -13.96 8.33
CA LEU A 41 5.04 -14.78 9.21
C LEU A 41 4.94 -16.26 8.81
N ASP A 42 6.08 -16.94 8.73
CA ASP A 42 6.13 -18.36 8.39
C ASP A 42 5.58 -19.26 9.51
N GLY A 43 5.12 -20.45 9.12
CA GLY A 43 4.67 -21.48 10.06
C GLY A 43 3.29 -21.24 10.67
N MET A 44 2.59 -20.18 10.29
CA MET A 44 1.26 -19.84 10.80
C MET A 44 0.17 -20.19 9.79
N GLN A 45 -0.97 -20.67 10.29
CA GLN A 45 -2.13 -20.91 9.43
C GLN A 45 -2.79 -19.57 9.05
N ALA A 46 -2.94 -19.33 7.76
CA ALA A 46 -3.46 -18.08 7.21
C ALA A 46 -4.81 -17.65 7.85
N GLY A 47 -5.75 -18.57 8.06
CA GLY A 47 -7.07 -18.23 8.63
C GLY A 47 -7.09 -17.88 10.12
N GLN A 48 -6.05 -18.22 10.87
CA GLN A 48 -6.00 -18.00 12.33
C GLN A 48 -5.23 -16.73 12.72
N ARG A 49 -4.32 -16.31 11.85
CA ARG A 49 -3.48 -15.12 12.12
C ARG A 49 -4.16 -13.86 11.60
N PRO A 50 -4.20 -12.77 12.39
CA PRO A 50 -4.70 -11.48 11.90
C PRO A 50 -3.90 -10.95 10.72
N VAL A 51 -4.54 -10.11 9.92
CA VAL A 51 -3.88 -9.28 8.90
C VAL A 51 -4.23 -7.82 9.13
N THR A 52 -3.21 -6.97 9.14
CA THR A 52 -3.35 -5.53 9.33
C THR A 52 -3.02 -4.81 8.03
N PHE A 53 -4.00 -4.07 7.52
CA PHE A 53 -3.84 -3.14 6.41
C PHE A 53 -3.40 -1.79 6.94
N VAL A 54 -2.35 -1.23 6.36
CA VAL A 54 -1.68 -0.03 6.89
C VAL A 54 -1.64 1.04 5.82
N LEU A 55 -2.13 2.23 6.17
CA LEU A 55 -2.11 3.42 5.31
C LEU A 55 -1.52 4.63 6.02
N ASN A 56 -0.60 5.32 5.34
CA ASN A 56 -0.26 6.69 5.70
C ASN A 56 -1.30 7.69 5.16
N GLY A 57 -1.26 8.86 5.71
CA GLY A 57 -2.16 9.96 5.37
C GLY A 57 -1.58 10.95 4.36
N GLY A 58 -1.72 12.18 4.68
CA GLY A 58 -1.37 13.33 3.83
C GLY A 58 -2.56 14.23 3.59
N PRO A 59 -3.49 13.98 2.61
CA PRO A 59 -3.46 12.97 1.53
C PRO A 59 -2.25 13.09 0.60
N GLY A 60 -1.92 11.98 -0.07
CA GLY A 60 -0.86 11.95 -1.07
C GLY A 60 0.48 11.38 -0.59
N ALA A 61 0.56 10.79 0.61
CA ALA A 61 1.73 10.05 1.05
C ALA A 61 1.58 8.54 0.79
N SER A 62 2.67 7.91 0.38
CA SER A 62 2.78 6.45 0.36
C SER A 62 2.91 5.91 1.80
N SER A 63 2.65 4.62 1.99
CA SER A 63 2.75 4.00 3.32
C SER A 63 4.20 3.79 3.83
N ALA A 64 5.18 4.39 3.18
CA ALA A 64 6.59 4.24 3.49
C ALA A 64 6.97 4.66 4.94
N TRP A 65 6.30 5.67 5.50
CA TRP A 65 6.58 6.15 6.86
C TRP A 65 6.19 5.11 7.92
N LEU A 66 4.98 4.55 7.84
CA LEU A 66 4.57 3.49 8.75
C LEU A 66 5.31 2.19 8.44
N HIS A 67 5.65 1.94 7.18
CA HIS A 67 6.37 0.74 6.75
C HIS A 67 7.80 0.71 7.29
N LEU A 68 8.64 1.66 6.86
CA LEU A 68 10.08 1.68 7.15
C LEU A 68 10.45 2.55 8.35
N GLY A 69 9.50 3.29 8.90
CA GLY A 69 9.72 4.14 10.05
C GLY A 69 9.19 3.56 11.37
N SER A 70 8.25 2.60 11.31
CA SER A 70 7.53 2.16 12.52
C SER A 70 7.20 0.67 12.55
N LEU A 71 6.22 0.21 11.76
CA LEU A 71 5.54 -1.08 11.97
C LEU A 71 6.19 -2.28 11.28
N GLY A 72 6.92 -2.03 10.19
CA GLY A 72 7.53 -3.08 9.37
C GLY A 72 8.65 -3.84 10.09
N PRO A 73 9.03 -5.02 9.60
CA PRO A 73 10.13 -5.82 10.19
C PRO A 73 11.51 -5.23 9.95
N TRP A 74 11.61 -4.29 9.03
CA TRP A 74 12.80 -3.50 8.74
C TRP A 74 12.49 -2.03 8.93
N ARG A 75 13.44 -1.26 9.44
CA ARG A 75 13.34 0.19 9.54
C ARG A 75 14.59 0.89 9.04
N ILE A 76 14.45 2.15 8.64
CA ILE A 76 15.57 3.01 8.30
C ILE A 76 16.24 3.46 9.60
N ASP A 77 17.58 3.37 9.64
CA ASP A 77 18.38 4.00 10.71
C ASP A 77 18.40 5.51 10.50
N MET A 78 17.46 6.20 11.14
CA MET A 78 17.26 7.64 10.97
C MET A 78 18.44 8.47 11.50
N GLU A 79 19.18 7.98 12.49
CA GLU A 79 20.35 8.67 13.03
C GLU A 79 21.47 8.71 11.98
N LYS A 80 21.74 7.57 11.33
CA LYS A 80 22.75 7.50 10.28
C LYS A 80 22.27 8.15 8.97
N ALA A 81 20.99 8.04 8.62
CA ALA A 81 20.44 8.71 7.44
C ALA A 81 20.53 10.25 7.56
N ALA A 82 20.31 10.80 8.77
CA ALA A 82 20.45 12.24 9.00
C ALA A 82 21.91 12.72 8.92
N ALA A 83 22.87 11.87 9.27
CA ALA A 83 24.30 12.23 9.27
C ALA A 83 24.89 12.36 7.84
N SER A 84 24.33 11.65 6.86
CA SER A 84 24.79 11.72 5.46
C SER A 84 23.65 11.51 4.47
N PRO A 85 22.97 12.59 4.05
CA PRO A 85 21.83 12.50 3.12
C PRO A 85 22.20 11.87 1.74
N SER A 86 23.47 11.85 1.39
CA SER A 86 23.97 11.27 0.13
C SER A 86 24.32 9.79 0.25
N ALA A 87 24.34 9.21 1.43
CA ALA A 87 24.59 7.80 1.64
C ALA A 87 23.28 7.00 1.46
N PRO A 88 23.34 5.77 0.91
CA PRO A 88 22.18 4.89 0.91
C PRO A 88 21.66 4.68 2.33
N ALA A 89 20.33 4.77 2.50
CA ALA A 89 19.71 4.49 3.78
C ALA A 89 19.97 3.02 4.19
N LEU A 90 20.46 2.82 5.40
CA LEU A 90 20.65 1.47 5.95
C LEU A 90 19.34 0.97 6.54
N LEU A 91 18.93 -0.23 6.11
CA LEU A 91 17.87 -0.97 6.75
C LEU A 91 18.43 -1.77 7.92
N ILE A 92 17.80 -1.63 9.06
CA ILE A 92 18.11 -2.40 10.27
C ILE A 92 16.88 -3.21 10.69
N PRO A 93 17.06 -4.38 11.34
CA PRO A 93 15.94 -5.11 11.91
C PRO A 93 15.17 -4.27 12.92
N ASN A 94 13.84 -4.35 12.88
CA ASN A 94 12.97 -3.61 13.79
C ASN A 94 12.48 -4.51 14.93
N ALA A 95 13.05 -4.34 16.13
CA ALA A 95 12.65 -5.13 17.31
C ALA A 95 11.19 -4.86 17.75
N GLU A 96 10.61 -3.72 17.36
CA GLU A 96 9.25 -3.30 17.73
C GLU A 96 8.23 -3.57 16.61
N THR A 97 8.58 -4.44 15.65
CA THR A 97 7.68 -4.74 14.54
C THR A 97 6.39 -5.38 14.99
N TRP A 98 5.29 -4.99 14.37
CA TRP A 98 3.97 -5.61 14.61
C TRP A 98 3.83 -6.98 13.95
N LEU A 99 4.82 -7.41 13.15
CA LEU A 99 4.81 -8.74 12.56
C LEU A 99 4.80 -9.87 13.62
N ASP A 100 5.07 -9.60 14.88
CA ASP A 100 4.97 -10.57 15.97
C ASP A 100 3.55 -11.10 16.17
N PHE A 101 2.54 -10.27 16.00
CA PHE A 101 1.15 -10.63 16.31
C PHE A 101 0.18 -10.52 15.13
N THR A 102 0.57 -9.90 14.02
CA THR A 102 -0.25 -9.74 12.83
C THR A 102 0.60 -9.78 11.56
N ASP A 103 0.05 -10.28 10.46
CA ASP A 103 0.66 -10.04 9.15
C ASP A 103 0.38 -8.60 8.71
N LEU A 104 1.27 -8.03 7.93
CA LEU A 104 1.24 -6.61 7.57
C LEU A 104 1.08 -6.42 6.07
N VAL A 105 0.22 -5.49 5.67
CA VAL A 105 0.02 -5.07 4.28
C VAL A 105 0.07 -3.56 4.21
N PHE A 106 1.16 -3.01 3.72
CA PHE A 106 1.35 -1.58 3.49
C PHE A 106 0.84 -1.24 2.10
N ILE A 107 -0.18 -0.39 2.03
CA ILE A 107 -0.85 -0.02 0.78
C ILE A 107 -0.40 1.38 0.38
N ASP A 108 -0.03 1.56 -0.86
CA ASP A 108 0.18 2.88 -1.43
C ASP A 108 -1.14 3.35 -2.07
N PRO A 109 -1.81 4.40 -1.56
CA PRO A 109 -2.97 4.98 -2.22
C PRO A 109 -2.68 5.37 -3.67
N ILE A 110 -3.69 5.40 -4.52
CA ILE A 110 -3.51 5.69 -5.95
C ILE A 110 -2.88 7.07 -6.14
N GLY A 111 -1.85 7.13 -6.99
CA GLY A 111 -1.04 8.33 -7.22
C GLY A 111 0.09 8.55 -6.20
N THR A 112 0.33 7.58 -5.31
CA THR A 112 1.45 7.61 -4.37
C THR A 112 2.33 6.37 -4.53
N GLY A 113 3.57 6.43 -4.06
CA GLY A 113 4.49 5.31 -4.02
C GLY A 113 4.60 4.56 -5.36
N PHE A 114 4.28 3.28 -5.34
CA PHE A 114 4.30 2.42 -6.53
C PHE A 114 2.94 2.28 -7.23
N SER A 115 1.90 2.96 -6.73
CA SER A 115 0.58 2.95 -7.33
C SER A 115 0.49 3.87 -8.54
N GLN A 116 -0.19 3.41 -9.59
CA GLN A 116 -0.26 4.10 -10.87
C GLN A 116 -1.68 4.12 -11.42
N ILE A 117 -2.09 5.27 -11.98
CA ILE A 117 -3.31 5.35 -12.79
C ILE A 117 -2.99 4.77 -14.17
N VAL A 118 -3.80 3.82 -14.63
CA VAL A 118 -3.66 3.27 -15.98
C VAL A 118 -4.21 4.30 -16.97
N THR A 119 -3.31 5.06 -17.58
CA THR A 119 -3.65 5.90 -18.74
C THR A 119 -3.77 5.00 -19.97
N GLU A 120 -4.86 5.11 -20.72
CA GLU A 120 -4.97 4.40 -22.01
C GLU A 120 -3.72 4.68 -22.85
N GLY A 121 -3.22 3.61 -23.51
CA GLY A 121 -1.98 3.65 -24.28
C GLY A 121 -1.97 4.70 -25.42
N PRO A 122 -0.92 4.74 -26.26
CA PRO A 122 -0.63 5.83 -27.19
C PRO A 122 -1.65 6.09 -28.32
N GLY A 123 -2.91 5.74 -28.12
CA GLY A 123 -4.04 6.02 -29.01
C GLY A 123 -5.04 7.07 -28.52
N SER A 124 -4.86 7.65 -27.33
CA SER A 124 -5.70 8.75 -26.87
C SER A 124 -5.36 10.04 -27.63
N SER A 125 -6.34 10.65 -28.30
CA SER A 125 -6.16 11.90 -29.05
C SER A 125 -5.67 13.03 -28.13
N GLU A 126 -4.92 13.99 -28.66
CA GLU A 126 -4.51 15.20 -27.91
C GLU A 126 -5.70 15.92 -27.28
N GLU A 127 -6.87 15.92 -27.96
CA GLU A 127 -8.13 16.48 -27.43
C GLU A 127 -8.63 15.77 -26.17
N GLU A 128 -8.45 14.43 -26.05
CA GLU A 128 -8.82 13.70 -24.84
C GLU A 128 -7.84 13.99 -23.70
N ARG A 129 -6.55 14.15 -24.01
CA ARG A 129 -5.53 14.56 -23.03
C ARG A 129 -5.78 15.98 -22.52
N ASP A 130 -6.17 16.92 -23.38
CA ASP A 130 -6.46 18.28 -23.00
C ASP A 130 -7.78 18.42 -22.24
N ARG A 131 -8.81 17.65 -22.57
CA ARG A 131 -10.06 17.57 -21.79
C ARG A 131 -9.82 17.06 -20.37
N ARG A 132 -8.88 16.12 -20.17
CA ARG A 132 -8.47 15.61 -18.86
C ARG A 132 -7.62 16.60 -18.07
N ARG A 133 -6.73 17.37 -18.75
CA ARG A 133 -5.94 18.45 -18.14
C ARG A 133 -6.81 19.67 -17.76
N ALA A 134 -7.83 19.95 -18.51
CA ALA A 134 -8.70 21.13 -18.31
C ALA A 134 -9.67 20.99 -17.13
N GLY A 135 -9.68 19.85 -16.39
CA GLY A 135 -10.41 19.66 -15.14
C GLY A 135 -11.78 20.36 -15.12
N ARG A 136 -12.74 19.94 -15.98
CA ARG A 136 -14.07 20.54 -15.91
C ARG A 136 -14.69 20.20 -14.55
N PRO A 137 -15.05 21.21 -13.72
CA PRO A 137 -15.85 20.97 -12.53
C PRO A 137 -17.21 20.44 -12.98
N GLY A 138 -17.53 19.17 -12.71
CA GLY A 138 -18.88 18.68 -12.93
C GLY A 138 -19.05 17.26 -13.45
N SER A 139 -18.03 16.61 -14.00
CA SER A 139 -18.13 15.18 -14.33
C SER A 139 -17.06 14.40 -13.58
N ARG A 140 -17.44 13.82 -12.46
CA ARG A 140 -16.69 12.72 -11.82
C ARG A 140 -16.85 11.47 -12.70
N GLU A 141 -16.17 11.47 -13.87
CA GLU A 141 -16.08 10.24 -14.64
C GLU A 141 -15.28 9.24 -13.81
N GLU A 142 -15.91 8.12 -13.49
CA GLU A 142 -15.33 6.96 -12.83
C GLU A 142 -13.98 6.62 -13.50
N GLY A 143 -12.85 6.82 -12.78
CA GLY A 143 -11.51 6.51 -13.27
C GLY A 143 -10.69 7.66 -13.85
N GLY A 144 -11.17 8.90 -13.83
CA GLY A 144 -10.31 10.05 -14.08
C GLY A 144 -9.41 10.36 -12.88
N PRO A 145 -8.29 11.10 -13.05
CA PRO A 145 -7.43 11.49 -11.93
C PRO A 145 -8.17 12.17 -10.80
N SER A 146 -9.18 13.00 -11.11
CA SER A 146 -10.01 13.69 -10.12
C SER A 146 -10.91 12.77 -9.30
N TYR A 147 -11.22 11.58 -9.81
CA TYR A 147 -11.97 10.55 -9.06
C TYR A 147 -11.13 10.00 -7.91
N PHE A 148 -9.89 9.58 -8.22
CA PHE A 148 -8.99 9.01 -7.22
C PHE A 148 -8.45 10.03 -6.21
N TRP A 149 -8.62 11.34 -6.47
CA TRP A 149 -8.23 12.40 -5.54
C TRP A 149 -9.43 12.96 -4.79
N SER A 150 -10.38 12.10 -4.49
CA SER A 150 -11.54 12.40 -3.64
C SER A 150 -11.61 11.38 -2.50
N LEU A 151 -12.21 11.77 -1.39
CA LEU A 151 -12.39 10.87 -0.25
C LEU A 151 -13.17 9.60 -0.64
N GLU A 152 -14.22 9.76 -1.45
CA GLU A 152 -15.03 8.65 -1.93
C GLU A 152 -14.19 7.70 -2.81
N GLY A 153 -13.41 8.24 -3.74
CA GLY A 153 -12.55 7.45 -4.62
C GLY A 153 -11.44 6.71 -3.86
N ASP A 154 -10.87 7.32 -2.82
CA ASP A 154 -9.91 6.65 -1.93
C ASP A 154 -10.59 5.50 -1.17
N ILE A 155 -11.74 5.73 -0.54
CA ILE A 155 -12.48 4.70 0.20
C ILE A 155 -12.85 3.53 -0.71
N GLU A 156 -13.40 3.80 -1.89
CA GLU A 156 -13.81 2.76 -2.83
C GLU A 156 -12.61 1.95 -3.33
N SER A 157 -11.53 2.61 -3.75
CA SER A 157 -10.34 1.93 -4.26
C SER A 157 -9.60 1.11 -3.21
N ILE A 158 -9.48 1.63 -1.98
CA ILE A 158 -8.85 0.92 -0.87
C ILE A 158 -9.72 -0.27 -0.44
N SER A 159 -11.05 -0.12 -0.41
CA SER A 159 -11.98 -1.21 -0.09
C SER A 159 -11.90 -2.33 -1.11
N GLU A 160 -11.89 -2.00 -2.42
CA GLU A 160 -11.72 -2.97 -3.50
C GLU A 160 -10.35 -3.68 -3.41
N PHE A 161 -9.29 -2.92 -3.10
CA PHE A 161 -7.97 -3.50 -2.88
C PHE A 161 -7.99 -4.54 -1.75
N ILE A 162 -8.52 -4.17 -0.57
CA ILE A 162 -8.57 -5.06 0.61
C ILE A 162 -9.35 -6.32 0.29
N GLU A 163 -10.52 -6.20 -0.34
CA GLU A 163 -11.34 -7.35 -0.73
C GLU A 163 -10.58 -8.30 -1.65
N LYS A 164 -9.99 -7.78 -2.73
CA LYS A 164 -9.21 -8.56 -3.69
C LYS A 164 -7.99 -9.21 -3.05
N TRP A 165 -7.25 -8.46 -2.23
CA TRP A 165 -6.06 -8.97 -1.55
C TRP A 165 -6.40 -10.11 -0.60
N VAL A 166 -7.45 -9.96 0.20
CA VAL A 166 -7.95 -10.98 1.13
C VAL A 166 -8.35 -12.26 0.39
N TYR A 167 -9.01 -12.12 -0.74
CA TYR A 167 -9.43 -13.27 -1.56
C TYR A 167 -8.22 -13.97 -2.20
N GLN A 168 -7.34 -13.23 -2.86
CA GLN A 168 -6.16 -13.76 -3.56
C GLN A 168 -5.18 -14.47 -2.61
N ASN A 169 -5.10 -14.02 -1.36
CA ASN A 169 -4.18 -14.58 -0.36
C ASN A 169 -4.85 -15.59 0.60
N ASN A 170 -6.09 -16.02 0.31
CA ASN A 170 -6.86 -16.97 1.14
C ASN A 170 -7.03 -16.50 2.60
N ARG A 171 -7.26 -15.20 2.83
CA ARG A 171 -7.34 -14.58 4.15
C ARG A 171 -8.78 -14.26 4.60
N LEU A 172 -9.80 -14.86 3.97
CA LEU A 172 -11.20 -14.62 4.30
C LEU A 172 -11.52 -14.91 5.77
N ALA A 173 -10.96 -15.98 6.33
CA ALA A 173 -11.16 -16.37 7.73
C ALA A 173 -10.27 -15.59 8.72
N SER A 174 -9.22 -14.89 8.26
CA SER A 174 -8.35 -14.10 9.14
C SER A 174 -9.11 -12.93 9.76
N PRO A 175 -8.88 -12.58 11.05
CA PRO A 175 -9.27 -11.28 11.58
C PRO A 175 -8.59 -10.16 10.76
N LYS A 176 -9.35 -9.13 10.38
CA LYS A 176 -8.85 -7.97 9.62
C LYS A 176 -8.76 -6.77 10.55
N LEU A 177 -7.61 -6.12 10.54
CA LEU A 177 -7.34 -4.87 11.24
C LEU A 177 -6.95 -3.81 10.22
N TYR A 178 -7.27 -2.58 10.53
CA TYR A 178 -6.90 -1.42 9.74
C TYR A 178 -6.17 -0.41 10.61
N VAL A 179 -5.07 0.10 10.13
CA VAL A 179 -4.29 1.16 10.79
C VAL A 179 -4.09 2.29 9.80
N GLY A 180 -4.67 3.42 10.11
CA GLY A 180 -4.51 4.65 9.36
C GLY A 180 -3.85 5.73 10.20
N GLU A 181 -2.93 6.45 9.61
CA GLU A 181 -2.32 7.64 10.19
C GLU A 181 -2.91 8.87 9.51
N SER A 182 -3.34 9.87 10.30
CA SER A 182 -3.87 11.16 9.80
C SER A 182 -5.03 10.94 8.80
N TYR A 183 -4.92 11.42 7.56
CA TYR A 183 -5.91 11.22 6.49
C TYR A 183 -6.20 9.72 6.23
N GLY A 184 -5.21 8.85 6.39
CA GLY A 184 -5.41 7.40 6.28
C GLY A 184 -6.34 6.81 7.35
N GLY A 185 -6.73 7.58 8.37
CA GLY A 185 -7.66 7.18 9.42
C GLY A 185 -9.13 7.53 9.14
N PHE A 186 -9.45 8.17 8.01
CA PHE A 186 -10.82 8.43 7.58
C PHE A 186 -11.37 7.23 6.83
#